data_560e748b7fe6dc0e5f6134b74c82bc08
#
_entry.id   560e748b7fe6dc0e5f6134b74c82bc08
#
_cell.length_a   1.000
_cell.length_b   1.000
_cell.length_c   1.000
_cell.angle_alpha   90.00
_cell.angle_beta   90.00
_cell.angle_gamma   90.00
#
_symmetry.space_group_name_H-M   'P 1'
#
loop_
_entity.id
_entity.type
_entity.pdbx_description
1 polymer ?
#
loop_
_entity_poly.entity_id
_entity_poly.type
_entity_poly.pdbx_seq_one_letter_code
_entity_poly.pdbx_strand_id
1 'polypeptide(L)'
;MPHIAAVPGPFARLALIPRVALGVFLLGAVALPPPEAHAQSRREREVQALTQRMEAAEARYRDALVKIGNADPTGVTESNAALEDMEDVISACTKLKGCPMSTLLATYKRLLKADADARADGDDVTVESAPGLIDTDLAMVNVPPSAEAASLLSADGQRFVNMVRMNPAVQEGIRRWLTDMRVSLIQSHENYQYLRHLMSPAFQRSGLPEALLFGIMAKESTGRVHVGSRAGAVGLLQFMPATGRRFGLGPDATGFDTRYDPRASADAAAAYLNERYAEFGNNIELWLAAYNGGEGRALRVYRGTGGASFWNETVYDQFPAETRDYVPMVIAAAWLYLHPKEYGLTFPKVDARPATFQLAREASIYELTICLGNGGTRDGFMRALRNLNARYEADQR
;
A
#
# COMPACT_ATOMS: atom_id res chain seq x y z
N MET A 1 17.26 -47.33 -29.00
CA MET A 1 17.12 -47.45 -30.46
C MET A 1 15.78 -46.83 -30.84
N PRO A 2 15.77 -46.00 -31.80
CA PRO A 2 14.71 -45.01 -32.06
C PRO A 2 13.78 -45.49 -33.18
N HIS A 3 12.59 -44.90 -33.23
CA HIS A 3 11.86 -44.84 -34.51
C HIS A 3 11.29 -43.40 -34.70
N ILE A 4 11.90 -42.76 -35.62
CA ILE A 4 11.48 -41.55 -36.29
C ILE A 4 10.46 -41.94 -37.38
N ALA A 5 9.34 -41.28 -37.47
CA ALA A 5 8.45 -41.34 -38.64
C ALA A 5 8.26 -39.97 -39.22
N ALA A 6 8.51 -39.85 -40.48
CA ALA A 6 8.54 -38.67 -41.31
C ALA A 6 7.16 -38.30 -41.86
N VAL A 7 6.99 -37.02 -42.11
CA VAL A 7 5.85 -36.36 -42.79
C VAL A 7 6.08 -36.38 -44.29
N PRO A 8 5.04 -36.45 -45.13
CA PRO A 8 5.11 -35.89 -46.48
C PRO A 8 4.11 -34.74 -46.69
N GLY A 9 4.59 -33.71 -47.35
CA GLY A 9 3.84 -32.52 -47.75
C GLY A 9 3.09 -32.65 -49.09
N PRO A 10 2.35 -31.65 -49.47
CA PRO A 10 1.36 -31.72 -50.52
C PRO A 10 1.78 -31.07 -51.83
N PHE A 11 1.27 -31.63 -52.91
CA PHE A 11 1.39 -31.12 -54.27
C PHE A 11 0.28 -30.15 -54.64
N ALA A 12 0.70 -29.12 -55.35
CA ALA A 12 -0.14 -28.15 -56.06
C ALA A 12 -0.82 -28.79 -57.30
N ARG A 13 -2.01 -28.37 -57.61
CA ARG A 13 -2.60 -28.48 -58.95
C ARG A 13 -3.28 -27.19 -59.36
N LEU A 14 -2.78 -26.63 -60.43
CA LEU A 14 -3.39 -25.64 -61.31
C LEU A 14 -4.52 -26.30 -62.10
N ALA A 15 -5.64 -25.62 -62.32
CA ALA A 15 -6.55 -25.84 -63.48
C ALA A 15 -7.43 -24.63 -63.71
N LEU A 16 -7.19 -23.99 -64.79
CA LEU A 16 -8.03 -23.55 -65.91
C LEU A 16 -9.41 -22.92 -65.66
N ILE A 17 -9.49 -21.74 -66.26
CA ILE A 17 -10.66 -20.89 -66.49
C ILE A 17 -11.47 -21.45 -67.64
N PRO A 18 -12.81 -21.22 -67.66
CA PRO A 18 -13.45 -20.70 -68.84
C PRO A 18 -14.24 -19.40 -68.62
N ARG A 19 -14.14 -18.54 -69.62
CA ARG A 19 -14.91 -17.33 -69.83
C ARG A 19 -16.35 -17.71 -70.23
N VAL A 20 -17.36 -17.10 -69.59
CA VAL A 20 -18.66 -16.87 -70.22
C VAL A 20 -19.33 -15.60 -69.70
N ALA A 21 -19.58 -14.72 -70.62
CA ALA A 21 -20.70 -13.78 -70.84
C ALA A 21 -21.24 -12.87 -69.75
N LEU A 22 -21.11 -11.67 -70.06
CA LEU A 22 -21.91 -10.45 -69.94
C LEU A 22 -23.36 -10.62 -69.40
N GLY A 23 -23.65 -10.04 -68.24
CA GLY A 23 -25.00 -9.71 -67.80
C GLY A 23 -24.92 -8.42 -67.02
N VAL A 24 -25.36 -7.33 -67.63
CA VAL A 24 -25.49 -6.02 -66.99
C VAL A 24 -26.65 -6.08 -66.00
N PHE A 25 -26.35 -6.08 -64.73
CA PHE A 25 -27.32 -5.73 -63.67
C PHE A 25 -26.82 -4.45 -63.00
N LEU A 26 -27.50 -3.35 -63.28
CA LEU A 26 -27.47 -2.11 -62.52
C LEU A 26 -28.07 -2.37 -61.13
N LEU A 27 -27.24 -2.71 -60.15
CA LEU A 27 -27.56 -2.63 -58.77
C LEU A 27 -26.94 -1.34 -58.21
N GLY A 28 -27.84 -0.42 -57.80
CA GLY A 28 -27.46 0.82 -57.16
C GLY A 28 -26.60 0.54 -55.92
N ALA A 29 -25.34 0.93 -56.00
CA ALA A 29 -24.48 0.99 -54.79
C ALA A 29 -25.03 2.08 -53.88
N VAL A 30 -25.71 1.67 -52.83
CA VAL A 30 -25.90 2.53 -51.66
C VAL A 30 -24.50 2.70 -51.05
N ALA A 31 -23.88 3.79 -51.39
CA ALA A 31 -22.66 4.22 -50.71
C ALA A 31 -22.99 4.49 -49.24
N LEU A 32 -22.63 3.57 -48.37
CA LEU A 32 -22.57 3.86 -46.92
C LEU A 32 -21.60 5.03 -46.76
N PRO A 33 -22.00 6.11 -46.09
CA PRO A 33 -21.05 7.19 -45.81
C PRO A 33 -19.85 6.59 -45.02
N PRO A 34 -18.62 7.02 -45.34
CA PRO A 34 -17.46 6.61 -44.53
C PRO A 34 -17.73 7.02 -43.07
N PRO A 35 -17.26 6.24 -42.09
CA PRO A 35 -17.40 6.64 -40.69
C PRO A 35 -16.81 8.03 -40.57
N GLU A 36 -17.61 9.00 -40.13
CA GLU A 36 -17.16 10.37 -39.88
C GLU A 36 -16.02 10.29 -38.89
N ALA A 37 -14.80 10.43 -39.39
CA ALA A 37 -13.64 10.74 -38.59
C ALA A 37 -13.95 12.12 -37.98
N HIS A 38 -14.47 12.14 -36.75
CA HIS A 38 -14.66 13.38 -35.99
C HIS A 38 -13.28 14.05 -35.90
N ALA A 39 -13.10 15.13 -36.64
CA ALA A 39 -11.86 15.90 -36.58
C ALA A 39 -11.72 16.39 -35.14
N GLN A 40 -10.75 15.81 -34.43
CA GLN A 40 -10.46 16.22 -33.04
C GLN A 40 -10.31 17.73 -32.98
N SER A 41 -10.97 18.35 -32.02
CA SER A 41 -10.86 19.79 -31.81
C SER A 41 -9.41 20.15 -31.50
N ARG A 42 -8.98 21.37 -31.83
CA ARG A 42 -7.63 21.85 -31.48
C ARG A 42 -7.31 21.60 -30.00
N ARG A 43 -8.29 21.83 -29.12
CA ARG A 43 -8.17 21.63 -27.68
C ARG A 43 -7.94 20.14 -27.31
N GLU A 44 -8.68 19.23 -27.94
CA GLU A 44 -8.51 17.79 -27.67
C GLU A 44 -7.12 17.33 -28.09
N ARG A 45 -6.59 17.84 -29.18
CA ARG A 45 -5.21 17.55 -29.61
C ARG A 45 -4.19 18.11 -28.62
N GLU A 46 -4.41 19.31 -28.06
CA GLU A 46 -3.53 19.90 -27.05
C GLU A 46 -3.55 19.09 -25.75
N VAL A 47 -4.73 18.65 -25.27
CA VAL A 47 -4.87 17.75 -24.10
C VAL A 47 -4.20 16.40 -24.36
N GLN A 48 -4.40 15.82 -25.53
CA GLN A 48 -3.77 14.55 -25.91
C GLN A 48 -2.25 14.67 -25.94
N ALA A 49 -1.73 15.76 -26.48
CA ALA A 49 -0.28 16.02 -26.51
C ALA A 49 0.32 16.12 -25.10
N LEU A 50 -0.39 16.76 -24.14
CA LEU A 50 0.04 16.83 -22.75
C LEU A 50 0.01 15.44 -22.08
N THR A 51 -1.01 14.64 -22.36
CA THR A 51 -1.09 13.26 -21.83
C THR A 51 0.06 12.41 -22.35
N GLN A 52 0.35 12.47 -23.66
CA GLN A 52 1.47 11.75 -24.27
C GLN A 52 2.82 12.23 -23.72
N ARG A 53 2.99 13.55 -23.48
CA ARG A 53 4.20 14.10 -22.88
C ARG A 53 4.38 13.60 -21.44
N MET A 54 3.32 13.49 -20.66
CA MET A 54 3.35 12.90 -19.32
C MET A 54 3.78 11.43 -19.35
N GLU A 55 3.19 10.62 -20.24
CA GLU A 55 3.55 9.20 -20.41
C GLU A 55 5.03 9.02 -20.82
N ALA A 56 5.51 9.87 -21.73
CA ALA A 56 6.91 9.85 -22.15
C ALA A 56 7.87 10.27 -21.02
N ALA A 57 7.48 11.24 -20.20
CA ALA A 57 8.24 11.65 -19.03
C ALA A 57 8.24 10.56 -17.94
N GLU A 58 7.11 9.87 -17.73
CA GLU A 58 7.03 8.71 -16.84
C GLU A 58 7.98 7.59 -17.28
N ALA A 59 8.01 7.26 -18.56
CA ALA A 59 8.91 6.23 -19.08
C ALA A 59 10.39 6.61 -18.84
N ARG A 60 10.78 7.86 -19.19
CA ARG A 60 12.15 8.35 -18.94
C ARG A 60 12.53 8.33 -17.45
N TYR A 61 11.62 8.69 -16.59
CA TYR A 61 11.85 8.63 -15.15
C TYR A 61 12.12 7.21 -14.66
N ARG A 62 11.33 6.23 -15.12
CA ARG A 62 11.53 4.81 -14.77
C ARG A 62 12.85 4.27 -15.28
N ASP A 63 13.25 4.62 -16.54
CA ASP A 63 14.53 4.24 -17.10
C ASP A 63 15.69 4.87 -16.31
N ALA A 64 15.53 6.12 -15.88
CA ALA A 64 16.52 6.81 -15.04
C ALA A 64 16.67 6.13 -13.66
N LEU A 65 15.59 5.65 -13.05
CA LEU A 65 15.67 4.88 -11.79
C LEU A 65 16.45 3.57 -11.96
N VAL A 66 16.30 2.89 -13.10
CA VAL A 66 17.10 1.70 -13.42
C VAL A 66 18.60 2.07 -13.54
N LYS A 67 18.92 3.20 -14.17
CA LYS A 67 20.30 3.71 -14.25
C LYS A 67 20.87 4.03 -12.88
N ILE A 68 20.08 4.68 -12.00
CA ILE A 68 20.48 4.95 -10.61
C ILE A 68 20.77 3.64 -9.88
N GLY A 69 19.90 2.64 -10.01
CA GLY A 69 20.10 1.31 -9.42
C GLY A 69 21.37 0.60 -9.92
N ASN A 70 21.79 0.89 -11.14
CA ASN A 70 23.03 0.37 -11.73
C ASN A 70 24.25 1.27 -11.45
N ALA A 71 24.14 2.27 -10.57
CA ALA A 71 25.18 3.26 -10.25
C ALA A 71 25.66 4.07 -11.47
N ASP A 72 24.84 4.24 -12.51
CA ASP A 72 25.12 5.08 -13.67
C ASP A 72 24.97 6.56 -13.27
N PRO A 73 26.01 7.40 -13.40
CA PRO A 73 25.96 8.79 -12.95
C PRO A 73 24.96 9.66 -13.73
N THR A 74 24.51 9.23 -14.92
CA THR A 74 23.52 9.97 -15.72
C THR A 74 22.10 9.83 -15.16
N GLY A 75 21.83 8.78 -14.39
CA GLY A 75 20.50 8.45 -13.90
C GLY A 75 19.86 9.57 -13.07
N VAL A 76 20.62 10.20 -12.16
CA VAL A 76 20.13 11.32 -11.34
C VAL A 76 19.73 12.52 -12.18
N THR A 77 20.55 12.89 -13.15
CA THR A 77 20.26 14.03 -14.05
C THR A 77 19.04 13.77 -14.90
N GLU A 78 18.92 12.55 -15.43
CA GLU A 78 17.78 12.15 -16.26
C GLU A 78 16.47 12.03 -15.46
N SER A 79 16.53 11.56 -14.20
CA SER A 79 15.36 11.50 -13.34
C SER A 79 14.84 12.90 -12.99
N ASN A 80 15.71 13.83 -12.67
CA ASN A 80 15.35 15.22 -12.40
C ASN A 80 14.73 15.89 -13.63
N ALA A 81 15.34 15.74 -14.82
CA ALA A 81 14.81 16.28 -16.06
C ALA A 81 13.41 15.70 -16.41
N ALA A 82 13.18 14.44 -16.10
CA ALA A 82 11.88 13.82 -16.31
C ALA A 82 10.81 14.36 -15.32
N LEU A 83 11.20 14.63 -14.08
CA LEU A 83 10.30 15.24 -13.08
C LEU A 83 9.94 16.68 -13.47
N GLU A 84 10.91 17.48 -13.88
CA GLU A 84 10.68 18.85 -14.38
C GLU A 84 9.71 18.85 -15.56
N ASP A 85 9.87 17.92 -16.50
CA ASP A 85 8.95 17.80 -17.65
C ASP A 85 7.52 17.44 -17.22
N MET A 86 7.35 16.59 -16.19
CA MET A 86 6.03 16.28 -15.63
C MET A 86 5.40 17.50 -14.95
N GLU A 87 6.17 18.29 -14.21
CA GLU A 87 5.72 19.53 -13.58
C GLU A 87 5.27 20.55 -14.63
N ASP A 88 6.02 20.67 -15.71
CA ASP A 88 5.64 21.53 -16.83
C ASP A 88 4.33 21.09 -17.49
N VAL A 89 4.13 19.77 -17.66
CA VAL A 89 2.87 19.22 -18.17
C VAL A 89 1.71 19.55 -17.24
N ILE A 90 1.88 19.38 -15.93
CA ILE A 90 0.87 19.72 -14.92
C ILE A 90 0.57 21.23 -14.99
N SER A 91 1.59 22.08 -15.03
CA SER A 91 1.45 23.52 -15.16
C SER A 91 0.71 23.94 -16.45
N ALA A 92 1.02 23.30 -17.57
CA ALA A 92 0.32 23.56 -18.85
C ALA A 92 -1.15 23.10 -18.79
N CYS A 93 -1.41 21.97 -18.13
CA CYS A 93 -2.75 21.42 -17.95
C CYS A 93 -3.67 22.34 -17.15
N THR A 94 -3.15 23.09 -16.15
CA THR A 94 -3.95 24.05 -15.38
C THR A 94 -4.57 25.16 -16.25
N LYS A 95 -3.94 25.45 -17.39
CA LYS A 95 -4.37 26.51 -18.33
C LYS A 95 -5.36 25.99 -19.38
N LEU A 96 -5.59 24.68 -19.45
CA LEU A 96 -6.41 24.02 -20.47
C LEU A 96 -7.70 23.48 -19.88
N LYS A 97 -8.83 24.07 -20.27
CA LYS A 97 -10.16 23.58 -19.84
C LYS A 97 -10.42 22.16 -20.37
N GLY A 98 -10.74 21.23 -19.47
CA GLY A 98 -11.00 19.82 -19.82
C GLY A 98 -9.76 18.91 -19.78
N CYS A 99 -8.61 19.44 -19.35
CA CYS A 99 -7.42 18.62 -19.09
C CYS A 99 -7.64 17.72 -17.87
N PRO A 100 -7.26 16.42 -17.91
CA PRO A 100 -7.48 15.47 -16.82
C PRO A 100 -6.44 15.66 -15.70
N MET A 101 -6.50 16.81 -15.01
CA MET A 101 -5.55 17.22 -13.97
C MET A 101 -5.38 16.16 -12.87
N SER A 102 -6.49 15.56 -12.41
CA SER A 102 -6.45 14.54 -11.36
C SER A 102 -5.64 13.31 -11.76
N THR A 103 -5.74 12.90 -13.03
CA THR A 103 -5.00 11.75 -13.56
C THR A 103 -3.50 12.07 -13.67
N LEU A 104 -3.14 13.25 -14.17
CA LEU A 104 -1.74 13.68 -14.30
C LEU A 104 -1.08 13.83 -12.92
N LEU A 105 -1.77 14.46 -11.96
CA LEU A 105 -1.29 14.57 -10.57
C LEU A 105 -1.17 13.22 -9.88
N ALA A 106 -2.10 12.28 -10.12
CA ALA A 106 -2.02 10.94 -9.56
C ALA A 106 -0.80 10.18 -10.09
N THR A 107 -0.49 10.31 -11.40
CA THR A 107 0.71 9.73 -11.99
C THR A 107 1.98 10.31 -11.37
N TYR A 108 2.10 11.63 -11.30
CA TYR A 108 3.24 12.32 -10.71
C TYR A 108 3.47 11.93 -9.23
N LYS A 109 2.42 11.98 -8.41
CA LYS A 109 2.47 11.57 -7.00
C LYS A 109 2.85 10.11 -6.82
N ARG A 110 2.36 9.21 -7.70
CA ARG A 110 2.71 7.79 -7.67
C ARG A 110 4.20 7.55 -7.90
N LEU A 111 4.79 8.29 -8.86
CA LEU A 111 6.21 8.16 -9.18
C LEU A 111 7.09 8.73 -8.09
N LEU A 112 6.78 9.91 -7.55
CA LEU A 112 7.49 10.49 -6.42
C LEU A 112 7.44 9.58 -5.19
N LYS A 113 6.28 8.95 -4.95
CA LYS A 113 6.15 7.99 -3.86
C LYS A 113 6.98 6.73 -4.12
N ALA A 114 6.99 6.20 -5.35
CA ALA A 114 7.81 5.05 -5.70
C ALA A 114 9.31 5.34 -5.56
N ASP A 115 9.76 6.55 -5.89
CA ASP A 115 11.14 7.01 -5.69
C ASP A 115 11.48 7.17 -4.20
N ALA A 116 10.56 7.78 -3.43
CA ALA A 116 10.72 7.89 -1.98
C ALA A 116 10.75 6.51 -1.31
N ASP A 117 9.88 5.59 -1.74
CA ASP A 117 9.86 4.20 -1.26
C ASP A 117 11.13 3.42 -1.66
N ALA A 118 11.69 3.67 -2.85
CA ALA A 118 12.94 3.06 -3.31
C ALA A 118 14.17 3.62 -2.56
N ARG A 119 14.18 4.92 -2.28
CA ARG A 119 15.25 5.55 -1.46
C ARG A 119 15.11 5.19 0.02
N ALA A 120 13.92 4.89 0.50
CA ALA A 120 13.65 4.46 1.86
C ALA A 120 14.04 3.00 2.13
N ASP A 121 14.33 2.21 1.12
CA ASP A 121 15.04 0.92 1.31
C ASP A 121 16.49 1.14 1.82
N GLY A 122 16.98 2.40 1.83
CA GLY A 122 18.25 2.82 2.40
C GLY A 122 18.16 3.77 3.61
N ASP A 123 17.09 4.54 3.76
CA ASP A 123 16.91 5.52 4.85
C ASP A 123 15.43 5.85 5.08
N ASP A 124 15.00 5.62 6.31
CA ASP A 124 13.92 6.23 7.06
C ASP A 124 12.63 6.63 6.34
N VAL A 125 11.60 5.78 6.44
CA VAL A 125 10.22 6.18 6.15
C VAL A 125 9.54 6.71 7.41
N THR A 126 9.80 7.95 7.76
CA THR A 126 8.74 8.74 8.35
C THR A 126 7.72 8.97 7.25
N VAL A 127 6.52 8.42 7.39
CA VAL A 127 5.37 8.87 6.65
C VAL A 127 5.06 10.27 7.18
N GLU A 128 5.83 11.27 6.75
CA GLU A 128 5.43 12.66 6.89
C GLU A 128 4.15 12.80 6.10
N SER A 129 3.04 12.85 6.84
CA SER A 129 1.80 13.37 6.31
C SER A 129 2.09 14.79 5.88
N ALA A 130 2.21 15.03 4.59
CA ALA A 130 2.19 16.39 4.07
C ALA A 130 1.00 17.10 4.73
N PRO A 131 1.16 18.33 5.25
CA PRO A 131 0.05 19.08 5.83
C PRO A 131 -1.00 19.19 4.73
N GLY A 132 -2.09 18.43 4.89
CA GLY A 132 -3.18 18.40 3.93
C GLY A 132 -3.77 19.80 3.89
N LEU A 133 -3.91 20.35 2.71
CA LEU A 133 -4.86 21.41 2.44
C LEU A 133 -6.21 20.94 2.99
N ILE A 134 -6.64 21.53 4.07
CA ILE A 134 -7.97 21.33 4.65
C ILE A 134 -8.94 21.99 3.65
N ASP A 135 -9.44 21.19 2.73
CA ASP A 135 -10.60 21.57 1.95
C ASP A 135 -11.83 21.31 2.83
N THR A 136 -12.36 22.38 3.42
CA THR A 136 -13.42 22.37 4.45
C THR A 136 -14.79 21.93 3.93
N ASP A 137 -14.90 21.57 2.65
CA ASP A 137 -16.19 21.21 2.01
C ASP A 137 -16.36 19.72 1.70
N LEU A 138 -15.50 18.84 2.22
CA LEU A 138 -15.69 17.40 2.04
C LEU A 138 -16.71 16.89 3.05
N ALA A 139 -17.86 16.46 2.54
CA ALA A 139 -18.88 15.76 3.31
C ALA A 139 -18.25 14.66 4.16
N MET A 140 -18.58 14.62 5.46
CA MET A 140 -18.13 13.56 6.36
C MET A 140 -18.42 12.20 5.73
N VAL A 141 -17.45 11.31 5.73
CA VAL A 141 -17.62 9.94 5.27
C VAL A 141 -18.52 9.24 6.28
N ASN A 142 -19.80 9.10 5.94
CA ASN A 142 -20.74 8.41 6.83
C ASN A 142 -20.35 6.95 6.98
N VAL A 143 -20.41 6.43 8.21
CA VAL A 143 -20.30 4.99 8.47
C VAL A 143 -21.50 4.31 7.84
N PRO A 144 -21.32 3.34 6.92
CA PRO A 144 -22.45 2.63 6.32
C PRO A 144 -23.25 1.88 7.39
N PRO A 145 -24.59 1.90 7.32
CA PRO A 145 -25.45 1.19 8.30
C PRO A 145 -25.15 -0.30 8.41
N SER A 146 -24.71 -0.94 7.33
CA SER A 146 -24.29 -2.35 7.35
C SER A 146 -23.03 -2.59 8.17
N ALA A 147 -22.08 -1.65 8.19
CA ALA A 147 -20.88 -1.73 9.02
C ALA A 147 -21.23 -1.52 10.49
N GLU A 148 -22.12 -0.57 10.79
CA GLU A 148 -22.65 -0.38 12.16
C GLU A 148 -23.31 -1.65 12.66
N ALA A 149 -24.23 -2.24 11.90
CA ALA A 149 -24.93 -3.46 12.26
C ALA A 149 -24.00 -4.64 12.52
N ALA A 150 -22.98 -4.83 11.68
CA ALA A 150 -22.00 -5.90 11.85
C ALA A 150 -21.19 -5.76 13.16
N SER A 151 -20.92 -4.52 13.59
CA SER A 151 -20.13 -4.24 14.81
C SER A 151 -20.97 -4.26 16.08
N LEU A 152 -22.30 -4.23 16.01
CA LEU A 152 -23.21 -4.25 17.16
C LEU A 152 -23.34 -5.62 17.86
N LEU A 153 -22.72 -6.66 17.30
CA LEU A 153 -22.83 -8.04 17.83
C LEU A 153 -22.02 -8.29 19.10
N SER A 154 -21.23 -7.32 19.57
CA SER A 154 -20.49 -7.38 20.83
C SER A 154 -20.71 -6.12 21.68
N ALA A 155 -20.62 -6.25 23.01
CA ALA A 155 -20.77 -5.12 23.94
C ALA A 155 -19.74 -3.99 23.68
N ASP A 156 -18.52 -4.35 23.29
CA ASP A 156 -17.46 -3.40 22.93
C ASP A 156 -17.62 -2.84 21.52
N GLY A 157 -18.35 -3.54 20.66
CA GLY A 157 -18.62 -3.12 19.29
C GLY A 157 -19.38 -1.81 19.20
N GLN A 158 -20.38 -1.58 20.05
CA GLN A 158 -21.18 -0.36 20.08
C GLN A 158 -20.32 0.88 20.38
N ARG A 159 -19.41 0.77 21.35
CA ARG A 159 -18.48 1.86 21.70
C ARG A 159 -17.57 2.17 20.52
N PHE A 160 -17.05 1.14 19.86
CA PHE A 160 -16.18 1.29 18.69
C PHE A 160 -16.93 1.92 17.50
N VAL A 161 -18.16 1.46 17.21
CA VAL A 161 -19.04 2.06 16.19
C VAL A 161 -19.29 3.54 16.47
N ASN A 162 -19.67 3.87 17.70
CA ASN A 162 -19.94 5.25 18.08
C ASN A 162 -18.69 6.13 17.95
N MET A 163 -17.53 5.64 18.36
CA MET A 163 -16.27 6.35 18.21
C MET A 163 -15.98 6.61 16.73
N VAL A 164 -16.08 5.61 15.87
CA VAL A 164 -15.82 5.77 14.43
C VAL A 164 -16.82 6.75 13.81
N ARG A 165 -18.11 6.64 14.15
CA ARG A 165 -19.17 7.47 13.55
C ARG A 165 -19.11 8.93 13.98
N MET A 166 -18.81 9.17 15.26
CA MET A 166 -18.93 10.49 15.87
C MET A 166 -17.62 11.29 15.89
N ASN A 167 -16.51 10.68 15.51
CA ASN A 167 -15.20 11.32 15.62
C ASN A 167 -14.70 11.84 14.27
N PRO A 168 -14.62 13.17 14.06
CA PRO A 168 -14.19 13.75 12.81
C PRO A 168 -12.76 13.33 12.39
N ALA A 169 -11.84 13.15 13.34
CA ALA A 169 -10.47 12.75 13.04
C ALA A 169 -10.42 11.30 12.53
N VAL A 170 -11.24 10.39 13.08
CA VAL A 170 -11.35 9.01 12.57
C VAL A 170 -11.99 8.99 11.20
N GLN A 171 -13.04 9.79 10.96
CA GLN A 171 -13.67 9.93 9.65
C GLN A 171 -12.68 10.45 8.60
N GLU A 172 -11.86 11.42 8.96
CA GLU A 172 -10.78 11.90 8.09
C GLU A 172 -9.74 10.79 7.84
N GLY A 173 -9.38 10.01 8.84
CA GLY A 173 -8.52 8.84 8.69
C GLY A 173 -9.08 7.82 7.70
N ILE A 174 -10.38 7.51 7.77
CA ILE A 174 -11.07 6.62 6.82
C ILE A 174 -10.97 7.21 5.41
N ARG A 175 -11.28 8.50 5.23
CA ARG A 175 -11.19 9.18 3.95
C ARG A 175 -9.79 9.07 3.36
N ARG A 176 -8.76 9.36 4.14
CA ARG A 176 -7.35 9.29 3.71
C ARG A 176 -6.95 7.87 3.29
N TRP A 177 -7.33 6.84 4.04
CA TRP A 177 -7.09 5.45 3.66
C TRP A 177 -7.83 5.03 2.40
N LEU A 178 -9.01 5.60 2.13
CA LEU A 178 -9.79 5.30 0.92
C LEU A 178 -9.31 6.07 -0.32
N THR A 179 -8.58 7.17 -0.14
CA THR A 179 -8.09 8.05 -1.21
C THR A 179 -6.57 8.03 -1.32
N ASP A 180 -5.89 8.94 -0.67
CA ASP A 180 -4.45 9.16 -0.82
C ASP A 180 -3.60 7.96 -0.40
N MET A 181 -4.05 7.23 0.61
CA MET A 181 -3.35 6.07 1.16
C MET A 181 -3.96 4.72 0.72
N ARG A 182 -4.85 4.73 -0.28
CA ARG A 182 -5.53 3.49 -0.74
C ARG A 182 -4.55 2.40 -1.17
N VAL A 183 -3.51 2.77 -1.88
CA VAL A 183 -2.47 1.82 -2.31
C VAL A 183 -1.75 1.22 -1.10
N SER A 184 -1.40 2.05 -0.11
CA SER A 184 -0.75 1.58 1.12
C SER A 184 -1.64 0.66 1.94
N LEU A 185 -2.95 0.94 2.01
CA LEU A 185 -3.92 0.07 2.69
C LEU A 185 -4.00 -1.32 2.02
N ILE A 186 -4.07 -1.34 0.69
CA ILE A 186 -4.12 -2.59 -0.10
C ILE A 186 -2.82 -3.38 0.09
N GLN A 187 -1.66 -2.73 -0.01
CA GLN A 187 -0.36 -3.36 0.22
C GLN A 187 -0.22 -3.88 1.66
N SER A 188 -0.69 -3.11 2.65
CA SER A 188 -0.70 -3.57 4.05
C SER A 188 -1.51 -4.85 4.20
N HIS A 189 -2.67 -4.93 3.55
CA HIS A 189 -3.51 -6.13 3.59
C HIS A 189 -2.81 -7.32 2.93
N GLU A 190 -2.24 -7.17 1.74
CA GLU A 190 -1.50 -8.23 1.05
C GLU A 190 -0.33 -8.74 1.90
N ASN A 191 0.50 -7.83 2.41
CA ASN A 191 1.63 -8.18 3.27
C ASN A 191 1.17 -8.90 4.54
N TYR A 192 0.09 -8.41 5.17
CA TYR A 192 -0.48 -9.01 6.36
C TYR A 192 -0.98 -10.44 6.11
N GLN A 193 -1.62 -10.71 4.96
CA GLN A 193 -2.08 -12.08 4.65
C GLN A 193 -0.93 -13.09 4.69
N TYR A 194 0.25 -12.77 4.17
CA TYR A 194 1.42 -13.65 4.26
C TYR A 194 1.95 -13.82 5.70
N LEU A 195 1.83 -12.79 6.53
CA LEU A 195 2.36 -12.77 7.90
C LEU A 195 1.34 -13.16 8.97
N ARG A 196 0.07 -13.23 8.61
CA ARG A 196 -1.04 -13.43 9.55
C ARG A 196 -0.84 -14.66 10.43
N HIS A 197 -0.40 -15.78 9.87
CA HIS A 197 -0.17 -17.03 10.61
C HIS A 197 0.97 -16.94 11.63
N LEU A 198 1.87 -15.97 11.50
CA LEU A 198 2.94 -15.69 12.45
C LEU A 198 2.50 -14.71 13.53
N MET A 199 1.73 -13.70 13.17
CA MET A 199 1.45 -12.54 14.01
C MET A 199 0.12 -12.62 14.77
N SER A 200 -0.98 -13.06 14.11
CA SER A 200 -2.31 -13.04 14.73
C SER A 200 -2.44 -13.93 15.98
N PRO A 201 -1.73 -15.08 16.11
CA PRO A 201 -1.83 -15.90 17.31
C PRO A 201 -1.41 -15.17 18.60
N ALA A 202 -0.49 -14.22 18.55
CA ALA A 202 -0.08 -13.42 19.72
C ALA A 202 -1.23 -12.58 20.25
N PHE A 203 -1.94 -11.89 19.37
CA PHE A 203 -3.09 -11.05 19.72
C PHE A 203 -4.28 -11.90 20.20
N GLN A 204 -4.55 -13.03 19.53
CA GLN A 204 -5.60 -13.95 19.93
C GLN A 204 -5.38 -14.50 21.36
N ARG A 205 -4.15 -14.95 21.69
CA ARG A 205 -3.80 -15.42 23.05
C ARG A 205 -3.96 -14.33 24.11
N SER A 206 -3.77 -13.08 23.71
CA SER A 206 -3.86 -11.92 24.60
C SER A 206 -5.26 -11.31 24.65
N GLY A 207 -6.25 -11.88 23.96
CA GLY A 207 -7.61 -11.34 23.89
C GLY A 207 -7.71 -10.00 23.15
N LEU A 208 -6.69 -9.64 22.36
CA LEU A 208 -6.65 -8.39 21.61
C LEU A 208 -7.24 -8.57 20.20
N PRO A 209 -7.98 -7.57 19.68
CA PRO A 209 -8.54 -7.64 18.33
C PRO A 209 -7.46 -7.72 17.25
N GLU A 210 -7.59 -8.66 16.32
CA GLU A 210 -6.70 -8.79 15.16
C GLU A 210 -6.70 -7.51 14.30
N ALA A 211 -7.83 -6.83 14.21
CA ALA A 211 -7.93 -5.57 13.47
C ALA A 211 -7.02 -4.47 14.04
N LEU A 212 -6.79 -4.47 15.36
CA LEU A 212 -5.87 -3.54 16.00
C LEU A 212 -4.43 -3.81 15.57
N LEU A 213 -4.01 -5.09 15.51
CA LEU A 213 -2.71 -5.47 14.97
C LEU A 213 -2.53 -4.99 13.53
N PHE A 214 -3.54 -5.23 12.69
CA PHE A 214 -3.53 -4.77 11.31
C PHE A 214 -3.40 -3.24 11.22
N GLY A 215 -4.19 -2.51 12.01
CA GLY A 215 -4.17 -1.04 12.01
C GLY A 215 -2.81 -0.47 12.41
N ILE A 216 -2.19 -1.00 13.46
CA ILE A 216 -0.85 -0.61 13.91
C ILE A 216 0.15 -0.90 12.80
N MET A 217 0.23 -2.14 12.31
CA MET A 217 1.16 -2.53 11.27
C MET A 217 1.00 -1.71 9.97
N ALA A 218 -0.23 -1.42 9.56
CA ALA A 218 -0.50 -0.62 8.37
C ALA A 218 0.04 0.80 8.51
N LYS A 219 -0.11 1.42 9.69
CA LYS A 219 0.37 2.78 9.96
C LYS A 219 1.88 2.83 10.15
N GLU A 220 2.49 1.81 10.79
CA GLU A 220 3.92 1.78 11.11
C GLU A 220 4.81 1.45 9.92
N SER A 221 4.45 0.45 9.12
CA SER A 221 5.37 -0.11 8.12
C SER A 221 4.76 -0.47 6.78
N THR A 222 3.44 -0.32 6.63
CA THR A 222 2.71 -0.88 5.47
C THR A 222 2.93 -2.42 5.33
N GLY A 223 3.26 -3.09 6.44
CA GLY A 223 3.56 -4.53 6.46
C GLY A 223 4.92 -4.92 5.88
N ARG A 224 5.90 -4.02 5.90
CA ARG A 224 7.27 -4.29 5.47
C ARG A 224 8.16 -4.57 6.68
N VAL A 225 8.86 -5.70 6.65
CA VAL A 225 9.74 -6.14 7.75
C VAL A 225 10.99 -5.26 7.88
N HIS A 226 11.68 -5.01 6.77
CA HIS A 226 12.94 -4.27 6.77
C HIS A 226 12.71 -2.75 6.66
N VAL A 227 12.05 -2.18 7.67
CA VAL A 227 11.83 -0.73 7.79
C VAL A 227 12.48 -0.24 9.08
N GLY A 228 13.19 0.85 8.99
CA GLY A 228 13.80 1.52 10.13
C GLY A 228 13.54 3.00 10.14
N SER A 229 13.43 3.61 11.32
CA SER A 229 13.29 5.05 11.49
C SER A 229 14.62 5.71 11.90
N ARG A 230 14.79 7.01 11.64
CA ARG A 230 15.96 7.79 12.09
C ARG A 230 16.14 7.73 13.61
N ALA A 231 15.03 7.60 14.35
CA ALA A 231 15.06 7.45 15.79
C ALA A 231 15.47 6.04 16.25
N GLY A 232 15.64 5.08 15.34
CA GLY A 232 16.04 3.70 15.63
C GLY A 232 14.89 2.75 15.92
N ALA A 233 13.64 3.12 15.61
CA ALA A 233 12.54 2.17 15.57
C ALA A 233 12.69 1.28 14.34
N VAL A 234 12.42 -0.03 14.45
CA VAL A 234 12.58 -0.96 13.33
C VAL A 234 11.48 -2.02 13.27
N GLY A 235 11.34 -2.62 12.09
CA GLY A 235 10.47 -3.76 11.82
C GLY A 235 9.01 -3.40 11.59
N LEU A 236 8.19 -4.43 11.47
CA LEU A 236 6.75 -4.32 11.16
C LEU A 236 5.99 -3.40 12.12
N LEU A 237 6.35 -3.42 13.39
CA LEU A 237 5.64 -2.74 14.49
C LEU A 237 6.49 -1.63 15.11
N GLN A 238 7.59 -1.23 14.46
CA GLN A 238 8.44 -0.09 14.78
C GLN A 238 8.86 0.00 16.25
N PHE A 239 9.41 -1.10 16.78
CA PHE A 239 9.91 -1.10 18.15
C PHE A 239 11.19 -0.28 18.29
N MET A 240 11.17 0.66 19.23
CA MET A 240 12.39 1.34 19.69
C MET A 240 13.32 0.36 20.43
N PRO A 241 14.66 0.55 20.38
CA PRO A 241 15.60 -0.37 21.01
C PRO A 241 15.35 -0.60 22.51
N ALA A 242 15.03 0.46 23.26
CA ALA A 242 14.78 0.35 24.71
C ALA A 242 13.48 -0.41 25.00
N THR A 243 12.41 -0.07 24.30
CA THR A 243 11.11 -0.75 24.44
C THR A 243 11.23 -2.20 23.97
N GLY A 244 11.91 -2.44 22.85
CA GLY A 244 12.15 -3.79 22.35
C GLY A 244 12.83 -4.67 23.39
N ARG A 245 13.95 -4.22 23.99
CA ARG A 245 14.64 -4.98 25.06
C ARG A 245 13.75 -5.30 26.25
N ARG A 246 12.90 -4.37 26.66
CA ARG A 246 11.96 -4.59 27.77
C ARG A 246 10.99 -5.74 27.49
N PHE A 247 10.61 -5.95 26.23
CA PHE A 247 9.72 -7.02 25.81
C PHE A 247 10.45 -8.20 25.14
N GLY A 248 11.76 -8.34 25.38
CA GLY A 248 12.54 -9.49 24.94
C GLY A 248 13.01 -9.44 23.48
N LEU A 249 12.94 -8.27 22.84
CA LEU A 249 13.42 -8.06 21.47
C LEU A 249 14.84 -7.47 21.48
N GLY A 250 15.62 -7.83 20.47
CA GLY A 250 16.96 -7.35 20.24
C GLY A 250 17.82 -8.40 19.57
N PRO A 251 19.15 -8.22 19.52
CA PRO A 251 20.06 -9.19 18.91
C PRO A 251 19.94 -10.56 19.59
N ASP A 252 19.69 -11.62 18.82
CA ASP A 252 19.75 -13.00 19.28
C ASP A 252 21.18 -13.57 19.24
N ALA A 253 21.34 -14.87 19.54
CA ALA A 253 22.64 -15.53 19.56
C ALA A 253 23.36 -15.53 18.18
N THR A 254 22.66 -15.25 17.10
CA THR A 254 23.21 -15.13 15.73
C THR A 254 23.54 -13.70 15.35
N GLY A 255 23.21 -12.72 16.20
CA GLY A 255 23.32 -11.30 15.92
C GLY A 255 22.11 -10.69 15.18
N PHE A 256 21.11 -11.50 14.84
CA PHE A 256 19.90 -11.01 14.21
C PHE A 256 19.04 -10.25 15.21
N ASP A 257 18.61 -9.04 14.85
CA ASP A 257 17.71 -8.23 15.66
C ASP A 257 16.27 -8.70 15.53
N THR A 258 15.75 -9.32 16.59
CA THR A 258 14.40 -9.92 16.60
C THR A 258 13.25 -8.91 16.55
N ARG A 259 13.53 -7.60 16.55
CA ARG A 259 12.54 -6.57 16.25
C ARG A 259 12.06 -6.65 14.79
N TYR A 260 12.87 -7.24 13.91
CA TYR A 260 12.51 -7.56 12.53
C TYR A 260 11.70 -8.86 12.39
N ASP A 261 11.67 -9.70 13.42
CA ASP A 261 10.94 -10.97 13.37
C ASP A 261 9.43 -10.74 13.54
N PRO A 262 8.57 -11.16 12.59
CA PRO A 262 7.14 -10.91 12.65
C PRO A 262 6.46 -11.52 13.88
N ARG A 263 6.85 -12.73 14.29
CA ARG A 263 6.28 -13.43 15.44
C ARG A 263 6.71 -12.76 16.74
N ALA A 264 8.00 -12.56 16.92
CA ALA A 264 8.56 -11.97 18.13
C ALA A 264 8.03 -10.54 18.35
N SER A 265 7.99 -9.74 17.28
CA SER A 265 7.46 -8.37 17.38
C SER A 265 5.96 -8.34 17.71
N ALA A 266 5.16 -9.28 17.16
CA ALA A 266 3.74 -9.39 17.50
C ALA A 266 3.51 -9.84 18.95
N ASP A 267 4.31 -10.78 19.48
CA ASP A 267 4.26 -11.19 20.88
C ASP A 267 4.59 -10.01 21.81
N ALA A 268 5.64 -9.25 21.47
CA ALA A 268 6.04 -8.07 22.22
C ALA A 268 4.97 -6.95 22.19
N ALA A 269 4.36 -6.72 21.02
CA ALA A 269 3.29 -5.73 20.87
C ALA A 269 2.05 -6.12 21.68
N ALA A 270 1.67 -7.38 21.67
CA ALA A 270 0.54 -7.87 22.46
C ALA A 270 0.82 -7.70 23.98
N ALA A 271 2.03 -8.02 24.43
CA ALA A 271 2.45 -7.81 25.82
C ALA A 271 2.43 -6.32 26.19
N TYR A 272 2.96 -5.45 25.34
CA TYR A 272 2.93 -4.00 25.52
C TYR A 272 1.49 -3.47 25.67
N LEU A 273 0.60 -3.86 24.77
CA LEU A 273 -0.79 -3.41 24.78
C LEU A 273 -1.55 -3.92 26.01
N ASN A 274 -1.26 -5.11 26.51
CA ASN A 274 -1.83 -5.62 27.76
C ASN A 274 -1.39 -4.81 28.99
N GLU A 275 -0.13 -4.35 29.04
CA GLU A 275 0.29 -3.41 30.08
C GLU A 275 -0.49 -2.09 29.99
N ARG A 276 -0.70 -1.58 28.77
CA ARG A 276 -1.53 -0.37 28.56
C ARG A 276 -2.97 -0.58 28.95
N TYR A 277 -3.52 -1.78 28.70
CA TYR A 277 -4.85 -2.13 29.20
C TYR A 277 -4.93 -2.04 30.73
N ALA A 278 -3.94 -2.57 31.44
CA ALA A 278 -3.89 -2.50 32.90
C ALA A 278 -3.79 -1.05 33.42
N GLU A 279 -3.15 -0.14 32.67
CA GLU A 279 -2.97 1.26 33.07
C GLU A 279 -4.16 2.16 32.71
N PHE A 280 -4.74 1.99 31.54
CA PHE A 280 -5.77 2.88 30.97
C PHE A 280 -7.15 2.24 30.84
N GLY A 281 -7.32 0.97 31.28
CA GLY A 281 -8.54 0.22 31.04
C GLY A 281 -8.86 0.07 29.54
N ASN A 282 -10.13 0.05 29.19
CA ASN A 282 -10.58 -0.07 27.78
C ASN A 282 -10.40 1.21 26.94
N ASN A 283 -9.43 2.06 27.26
CA ASN A 283 -9.17 3.29 26.52
C ASN A 283 -8.14 3.05 25.40
N ILE A 284 -8.60 2.39 24.33
CA ILE A 284 -7.77 1.98 23.18
C ILE A 284 -7.02 3.19 22.60
N GLU A 285 -7.62 4.36 22.57
CA GLU A 285 -7.03 5.58 22.04
C GLU A 285 -5.77 5.97 22.82
N LEU A 286 -5.80 5.81 24.14
CA LEU A 286 -4.63 6.07 24.97
C LEU A 286 -3.56 4.98 24.86
N TRP A 287 -3.93 3.72 24.59
CA TRP A 287 -2.94 2.68 24.27
C TRP A 287 -2.16 3.05 23.01
N LEU A 288 -2.88 3.48 21.98
CA LEU A 288 -2.29 3.91 20.72
C LEU A 288 -1.46 5.19 20.87
N ALA A 289 -1.96 6.15 21.67
CA ALA A 289 -1.21 7.36 21.99
C ALA A 289 0.07 7.05 22.76
N ALA A 290 0.04 6.07 23.68
CA ALA A 290 1.22 5.59 24.40
C ALA A 290 2.21 4.87 23.46
N TYR A 291 1.68 4.09 22.51
CA TYR A 291 2.47 3.33 21.54
C TYR A 291 3.33 4.26 20.66
N ASN A 292 2.73 5.29 20.09
CA ASN A 292 3.42 6.25 19.23
C ASN A 292 4.11 7.39 20.01
N GLY A 293 3.38 8.01 20.96
CA GLY A 293 3.83 9.22 21.67
C GLY A 293 4.61 8.96 22.96
N GLY A 294 4.78 7.69 23.33
CA GLY A 294 5.46 7.26 24.54
C GLY A 294 4.56 7.11 25.76
N GLU A 295 4.74 5.97 26.47
CA GLU A 295 3.93 5.56 27.62
C GLU A 295 3.99 6.57 28.78
N GLY A 296 5.17 7.11 29.08
CA GLY A 296 5.36 8.09 30.15
C GLY A 296 4.57 9.38 29.92
N ARG A 297 4.45 9.81 28.67
CA ARG A 297 3.60 10.97 28.32
C ARG A 297 2.13 10.62 28.49
N ALA A 298 1.68 9.53 27.89
CA ALA A 298 0.28 9.13 27.95
C ALA A 298 -0.19 8.95 29.41
N LEU A 299 0.63 8.32 30.26
CA LEU A 299 0.31 8.12 31.67
C LEU A 299 0.24 9.43 32.45
N ARG A 300 1.14 10.37 32.19
CA ARG A 300 1.14 11.70 32.83
C ARG A 300 -0.10 12.49 32.44
N VAL A 301 -0.46 12.50 31.14
CA VAL A 301 -1.67 13.17 30.64
C VAL A 301 -2.91 12.53 31.24
N TYR A 302 -3.02 11.20 31.23
CA TYR A 302 -4.15 10.47 31.78
C TYR A 302 -4.38 10.78 33.27
N ARG A 303 -3.33 10.73 34.08
CA ARG A 303 -3.40 11.05 35.50
C ARG A 303 -3.70 12.53 35.76
N GLY A 304 -3.06 13.43 35.00
CA GLY A 304 -3.25 14.87 35.15
C GLY A 304 -4.65 15.37 34.78
N THR A 305 -5.37 14.60 33.95
CA THR A 305 -6.73 14.93 33.50
C THR A 305 -7.81 14.10 34.17
N GLY A 306 -7.46 13.33 35.20
CA GLY A 306 -8.41 12.49 35.95
C GLY A 306 -9.01 11.36 35.10
N GLY A 307 -8.29 10.85 34.11
CA GLY A 307 -8.76 9.78 33.23
C GLY A 307 -9.70 10.23 32.11
N ALA A 308 -9.64 11.50 31.72
CA ALA A 308 -10.44 12.02 30.63
C ALA A 308 -10.12 11.32 29.30
N SER A 309 -11.12 11.27 28.42
CA SER A 309 -10.99 10.66 27.08
C SER A 309 -9.88 11.32 26.25
N PHE A 310 -9.18 10.54 25.44
CA PHE A 310 -8.20 11.04 24.47
C PHE A 310 -8.77 12.15 23.57
N TRP A 311 -10.05 12.06 23.22
CA TRP A 311 -10.73 13.03 22.34
C TRP A 311 -11.15 14.32 23.03
N ASN A 312 -10.97 14.44 24.33
CA ASN A 312 -11.17 15.70 25.03
C ASN A 312 -10.08 16.66 24.61
N GLU A 313 -10.43 17.87 24.20
CA GLU A 313 -9.51 18.89 23.70
C GLU A 313 -8.32 19.11 24.65
N THR A 314 -8.59 19.17 25.96
CA THR A 314 -7.54 19.33 26.98
C THR A 314 -6.58 18.15 27.10
N VAL A 315 -6.98 16.96 26.64
CA VAL A 315 -6.14 15.76 26.55
C VAL A 315 -5.43 15.72 25.20
N TYR A 316 -6.20 15.89 24.13
CA TYR A 316 -5.73 15.79 22.75
C TYR A 316 -4.58 16.74 22.46
N ASP A 317 -4.68 17.99 22.90
CA ASP A 317 -3.65 19.02 22.67
C ASP A 317 -2.36 18.83 23.44
N GLN A 318 -2.33 17.95 24.43
CA GLN A 318 -1.10 17.59 25.14
C GLN A 318 -0.25 16.55 24.38
N PHE A 319 -0.79 15.97 23.31
CA PHE A 319 -0.03 15.05 22.44
C PHE A 319 0.56 15.78 21.23
N PRO A 320 1.74 15.33 20.74
CA PRO A 320 2.32 15.84 19.50
C PRO A 320 1.37 15.67 18.32
N ALA A 321 1.51 16.50 17.28
CA ALA A 321 0.73 16.41 16.06
C ALA A 321 0.80 15.00 15.42
N GLU A 322 1.98 14.38 15.44
CA GLU A 322 2.18 13.01 14.97
C GLU A 322 1.29 12.01 15.71
N THR A 323 1.26 12.05 17.04
CA THR A 323 0.41 11.14 17.84
C THR A 323 -1.07 11.42 17.65
N ARG A 324 -1.44 12.69 17.49
CA ARG A 324 -2.81 13.11 17.19
C ARG A 324 -3.30 12.60 15.83
N ASP A 325 -2.41 12.49 14.85
CA ASP A 325 -2.67 11.86 13.55
C ASP A 325 -2.65 10.33 13.62
N TYR A 326 -1.72 9.78 14.40
CA TYR A 326 -1.50 8.33 14.50
C TYR A 326 -2.75 7.58 15.00
N VAL A 327 -3.31 8.02 16.11
CA VAL A 327 -4.43 7.34 16.78
C VAL A 327 -5.64 7.17 15.86
N PRO A 328 -6.19 8.23 15.24
CA PRO A 328 -7.33 8.08 14.33
C PRO A 328 -6.99 7.27 13.08
N MET A 329 -5.77 7.35 12.57
CA MET A 329 -5.34 6.58 11.40
C MET A 329 -5.29 5.08 11.66
N VAL A 330 -4.79 4.64 12.83
CA VAL A 330 -4.79 3.23 13.23
C VAL A 330 -6.22 2.71 13.39
N ILE A 331 -7.08 3.47 14.07
CA ILE A 331 -8.50 3.12 14.26
C ILE A 331 -9.22 3.00 12.91
N ALA A 332 -8.99 3.96 12.01
CA ALA A 332 -9.57 3.95 10.67
C ALA A 332 -9.12 2.73 9.84
N ALA A 333 -7.83 2.37 9.89
CA ALA A 333 -7.32 1.19 9.20
C ALA A 333 -7.92 -0.10 9.78
N ALA A 334 -8.02 -0.21 11.11
CA ALA A 334 -8.67 -1.33 11.79
C ALA A 334 -10.15 -1.46 11.41
N TRP A 335 -10.86 -0.34 11.32
CA TRP A 335 -12.25 -0.30 10.90
C TRP A 335 -12.43 -0.78 9.45
N LEU A 336 -11.63 -0.29 8.53
CA LEU A 336 -11.66 -0.68 7.12
C LEU A 336 -11.25 -2.14 6.90
N TYR A 337 -10.38 -2.68 7.75
CA TYR A 337 -10.04 -4.10 7.75
C TYR A 337 -11.25 -4.99 8.08
N LEU A 338 -12.09 -4.56 9.04
CA LEU A 338 -13.30 -5.27 9.45
C LEU A 338 -14.45 -5.12 8.45
N HIS A 339 -14.54 -3.98 7.77
CA HIS A 339 -15.68 -3.58 6.96
C HIS A 339 -15.31 -3.20 5.51
N PRO A 340 -14.48 -3.97 4.80
CA PRO A 340 -14.00 -3.56 3.48
C PRO A 340 -15.14 -3.43 2.45
N LYS A 341 -16.10 -4.34 2.49
CA LYS A 341 -17.19 -4.39 1.50
C LYS A 341 -18.12 -3.18 1.59
N GLU A 342 -18.37 -2.71 2.78
CA GLU A 342 -19.25 -1.59 3.11
C GLU A 342 -18.69 -0.27 2.56
N TYR A 343 -17.37 -0.22 2.34
CA TYR A 343 -16.66 0.92 1.75
C TYR A 343 -16.24 0.69 0.29
N GLY A 344 -16.79 -0.33 -0.36
CA GLY A 344 -16.41 -0.66 -1.74
C GLY A 344 -14.93 -1.03 -1.89
N LEU A 345 -14.29 -1.48 -0.81
CA LEU A 345 -12.93 -2.00 -0.85
C LEU A 345 -12.93 -3.46 -1.28
N THR A 346 -12.16 -3.74 -2.32
CA THR A 346 -11.86 -5.11 -2.72
C THR A 346 -10.38 -5.35 -2.48
N PHE A 347 -10.08 -6.12 -1.45
CA PHE A 347 -8.71 -6.58 -1.24
C PHE A 347 -8.37 -7.71 -2.21
N PRO A 348 -7.16 -7.72 -2.79
CA PRO A 348 -6.70 -8.82 -3.62
C PRO A 348 -6.75 -10.15 -2.85
N LYS A 349 -7.13 -11.20 -3.54
CA LYS A 349 -7.05 -12.56 -2.98
C LYS A 349 -5.59 -13.00 -3.03
N VAL A 350 -5.05 -13.30 -1.87
CA VAL A 350 -3.70 -13.81 -1.70
C VAL A 350 -3.78 -15.25 -1.25
N ASP A 351 -3.09 -16.16 -1.92
CA ASP A 351 -2.87 -17.52 -1.39
C ASP A 351 -1.71 -17.47 -0.40
N ALA A 352 -2.06 -17.23 0.85
CA ALA A 352 -1.12 -17.05 1.95
C ALA A 352 -0.90 -18.32 2.77
N ARG A 353 -1.25 -19.49 2.23
CA ARG A 353 -0.98 -20.77 2.90
C ARG A 353 0.52 -20.97 2.99
N PRO A 354 1.08 -21.08 4.21
CA PRO A 354 2.51 -21.29 4.36
C PRO A 354 2.90 -22.65 3.80
N ALA A 355 3.95 -22.68 3.00
CA ALA A 355 4.58 -23.88 2.52
C ALA A 355 6.09 -23.76 2.71
N THR A 356 6.72 -24.86 3.15
CA THR A 356 8.17 -24.97 3.18
C THR A 356 8.62 -25.80 2.00
N PHE A 357 9.70 -25.40 1.36
CA PHE A 357 10.35 -26.21 0.34
C PHE A 357 11.86 -26.23 0.56
N GLN A 358 12.46 -27.34 0.20
CA GLN A 358 13.90 -27.51 0.30
C GLN A 358 14.56 -27.01 -0.98
N LEU A 359 15.51 -26.12 -0.84
CA LEU A 359 16.31 -25.65 -1.96
C LEU A 359 17.29 -26.75 -2.38
N ALA A 360 17.37 -27.02 -3.69
CA ALA A 360 18.36 -27.94 -4.25
C ALA A 360 19.80 -27.37 -4.23
N ARG A 361 19.92 -26.05 -4.13
CA ARG A 361 21.18 -25.31 -4.01
C ARG A 361 20.91 -24.01 -3.23
N GLU A 362 21.95 -23.36 -2.77
CA GLU A 362 21.85 -22.00 -2.23
C GLU A 362 21.28 -21.04 -3.28
N ALA A 363 20.39 -20.16 -2.85
CA ALA A 363 19.74 -19.16 -3.70
C ALA A 363 19.39 -17.92 -2.90
N SER A 364 19.57 -16.76 -3.50
CA SER A 364 19.14 -15.49 -2.92
C SER A 364 17.62 -15.30 -3.05
N ILE A 365 17.06 -14.38 -2.26
CA ILE A 365 15.65 -13.97 -2.39
C ILE A 365 15.38 -13.42 -3.79
N TYR A 366 16.32 -12.72 -4.42
CA TYR A 366 16.19 -12.26 -5.79
C TYR A 366 16.06 -13.42 -6.79
N GLU A 367 16.92 -14.44 -6.68
CA GLU A 367 16.83 -15.61 -7.56
C GLU A 367 15.51 -16.35 -7.37
N LEU A 368 15.06 -16.53 -6.12
CA LEU A 368 13.77 -17.15 -5.82
C LEU A 368 12.59 -16.33 -6.37
N THR A 369 12.66 -15.00 -6.29
CA THR A 369 11.63 -14.12 -6.87
C THR A 369 11.52 -14.32 -8.37
N ILE A 370 12.65 -14.41 -9.08
CA ILE A 370 12.67 -14.66 -10.52
C ILE A 370 12.07 -16.04 -10.85
N CYS A 371 12.46 -17.09 -10.09
CA CYS A 371 11.95 -18.43 -10.30
C CYS A 371 10.45 -18.58 -10.06
N LEU A 372 9.92 -17.91 -9.02
CA LEU A 372 8.49 -17.96 -8.67
C LEU A 372 7.64 -17.05 -9.55
N GLY A 373 8.25 -16.06 -10.20
CA GLY A 373 7.56 -15.13 -11.10
C GLY A 373 6.68 -14.12 -10.39
N ASN A 374 5.80 -13.48 -11.16
CA ASN A 374 4.95 -12.37 -10.70
C ASN A 374 3.57 -12.82 -10.20
N GLY A 375 3.40 -14.07 -9.85
CA GLY A 375 2.12 -14.56 -9.32
C GLY A 375 1.84 -14.03 -7.92
N GLY A 376 0.57 -13.94 -7.57
CA GLY A 376 0.10 -13.77 -6.20
C GLY A 376 -0.12 -12.33 -5.73
N THR A 377 0.81 -11.40 -5.94
CA THR A 377 0.66 -9.98 -5.58
C THR A 377 1.10 -9.06 -6.70
N ARG A 378 0.76 -7.78 -6.57
CA ARG A 378 1.18 -6.75 -7.52
C ARG A 378 2.70 -6.70 -7.72
N ASP A 379 3.46 -6.90 -6.64
CA ASP A 379 4.92 -6.81 -6.63
C ASP A 379 5.59 -8.20 -6.72
N GLY A 380 4.82 -9.24 -7.11
CA GLY A 380 5.29 -10.62 -7.12
C GLY A 380 5.62 -11.15 -5.74
N PHE A 381 6.48 -12.18 -5.67
CA PHE A 381 6.82 -12.83 -4.41
C PHE A 381 7.94 -12.15 -3.62
N MET A 382 8.59 -11.12 -4.16
CA MET A 382 9.74 -10.46 -3.53
C MET A 382 9.44 -10.00 -2.09
N ARG A 383 8.33 -9.27 -1.90
CA ARG A 383 7.94 -8.76 -0.59
C ARG A 383 7.58 -9.89 0.38
N ALA A 384 6.84 -10.87 -0.09
CA ALA A 384 6.47 -12.03 0.73
C ALA A 384 7.71 -12.81 1.18
N LEU A 385 8.66 -13.08 0.26
CA LEU A 385 9.90 -13.78 0.57
C LEU A 385 10.76 -13.00 1.58
N ARG A 386 10.93 -11.69 1.40
CA ARG A 386 11.67 -10.84 2.36
C ARG A 386 10.99 -10.85 3.74
N ASN A 387 9.69 -10.66 3.77
CA ASN A 387 8.93 -10.61 5.01
C ASN A 387 8.94 -11.93 5.79
N LEU A 388 8.87 -13.06 5.09
CA LEU A 388 8.90 -14.40 5.69
C LEU A 388 10.32 -14.86 6.07
N ASN A 389 11.33 -14.23 5.51
CA ASN A 389 12.75 -14.56 5.71
C ASN A 389 13.53 -13.35 6.22
N ALA A 390 13.03 -12.72 7.27
CA ALA A 390 13.52 -11.45 7.81
C ALA A 390 15.02 -11.45 8.19
N ARG A 391 15.60 -12.63 8.42
CA ARG A 391 17.01 -12.82 8.79
C ARG A 391 17.99 -12.63 7.63
N TYR A 392 17.50 -12.69 6.39
CA TYR A 392 18.35 -12.71 5.21
C TYR A 392 18.20 -11.41 4.43
N GLU A 393 19.33 -10.82 4.07
CA GLU A 393 19.36 -9.78 3.06
C GLU A 393 18.97 -10.37 1.70
N ALA A 394 18.39 -9.54 0.84
CA ALA A 394 17.79 -10.04 -0.40
C ALA A 394 18.80 -10.67 -1.39
N ASP A 395 20.05 -10.26 -1.33
CA ASP A 395 21.17 -10.74 -2.15
C ASP A 395 21.99 -11.85 -1.47
N GLN A 396 21.78 -12.10 -0.19
CA GLN A 396 22.46 -13.16 0.57
C GLN A 396 22.04 -14.54 0.06
N ARG A 397 23.01 -15.43 -0.08
CA ARG A 397 22.82 -16.85 -0.48
C ARG A 397 22.99 -17.79 0.69
#